data_3ea2456fb755a2cdd1740505d2bd0a1f
#
_entry.id   3ea2456fb755a2cdd1740505d2bd0a1f
#
_cell.length_a   1.000
_cell.length_b   1.000
_cell.length_c   1.000
_cell.angle_alpha   90.00
_cell.angle_beta   90.00
_cell.angle_gamma   90.00
#
_symmetry.space_group_name_H-M   'P 1'
#
loop_
_entity.id
_entity.type
_entity.pdbx_description
1 polymer ?
#
loop_
_entity_poly.entity_id
_entity_poly.type
_entity_poly.pdbx_seq_one_letter_code
_entity_poly.pdbx_strand_id
1 'polypeptide(L)'
;MSSKAFRTQIENRNYLSSIGFKFNLAKYPKVDFFSNSAIIPQLTLATAIQPTYLKDIDVPGEKLSFGDFTLKFLVDENMENYMAIYDWLVGLGFPESTQEFKDITTDSADQRDLKEAFCDGTLRILNSNLREIAKVKFQDLFPVSLTSLDFDATNSDIEYFTADVAFKYTVYNIVDTKGDPL
;
A
#
# COMPACT_ATOMS: atom_id res chain seq x y z
N MET A 1 -29.19 28.87 29.99
CA MET A 1 -27.97 28.78 29.16
C MET A 1 -27.63 27.30 28.98
N SER A 2 -28.10 26.69 27.90
CA SER A 2 -27.80 25.27 27.59
C SER A 2 -26.41 25.21 27.02
N SER A 3 -25.46 24.57 27.72
CA SER A 3 -24.08 24.51 27.34
C SER A 3 -23.92 23.69 26.04
N LYS A 4 -23.37 24.33 25.03
CA LYS A 4 -22.98 23.70 23.74
C LYS A 4 -21.96 22.57 23.94
N ALA A 5 -21.43 22.37 25.14
CA ALA A 5 -20.41 21.37 25.48
C ALA A 5 -20.91 19.91 25.38
N PHE A 6 -22.21 19.68 25.51
CA PHE A 6 -22.77 18.32 25.39
C PHE A 6 -23.09 17.87 23.95
N ARG A 7 -22.96 18.76 22.97
CA ARG A 7 -23.23 18.42 21.57
C ARG A 7 -22.06 17.89 20.77
N THR A 8 -20.88 17.82 21.35
CA THR A 8 -19.65 17.29 20.73
C THR A 8 -19.26 15.91 21.25
N GLN A 9 -20.21 15.11 21.72
CA GLN A 9 -19.93 13.70 21.94
C GLN A 9 -19.77 13.01 20.58
N ILE A 10 -18.70 12.20 20.48
CA ILE A 10 -18.44 11.34 19.33
C ILE A 10 -19.68 10.47 19.11
N GLU A 11 -20.39 10.69 18.00
CA GLU A 11 -21.64 9.97 17.67
C GLU A 11 -21.39 8.48 17.47
N ASN A 12 -20.22 8.12 16.96
CA ASN A 12 -19.82 6.75 16.73
C ASN A 12 -18.82 6.29 17.79
N ARG A 13 -19.24 5.37 18.66
CA ARG A 13 -18.40 4.79 19.72
C ARG A 13 -17.78 3.45 19.31
N ASN A 14 -17.97 3.00 18.07
CA ASN A 14 -17.39 1.76 17.57
C ASN A 14 -15.95 2.02 17.13
N TYR A 15 -15.03 1.22 17.66
CA TYR A 15 -13.64 1.26 17.26
C TYR A 15 -13.42 0.48 15.97
N LEU A 16 -12.50 0.95 15.15
CA LEU A 16 -12.07 0.25 13.94
C LEU A 16 -11.38 -1.07 14.32
N SER A 17 -11.84 -2.16 13.72
CA SER A 17 -11.19 -3.47 13.89
C SER A 17 -9.98 -3.58 12.94
N SER A 18 -8.85 -4.03 13.45
CA SER A 18 -7.64 -4.24 12.66
C SER A 18 -7.67 -5.51 11.79
N ILE A 19 -8.70 -6.36 11.94
CA ILE A 19 -8.74 -7.70 11.35
C ILE A 19 -9.30 -7.67 9.91
N GLY A 20 -10.17 -6.70 9.61
CA GLY A 20 -10.91 -6.66 8.35
C GLY A 20 -10.28 -5.74 7.31
N PHE A 21 -9.54 -6.28 6.35
CA PHE A 21 -9.06 -5.53 5.19
C PHE A 21 -8.89 -6.44 3.97
N LYS A 22 -8.87 -5.86 2.77
CA LYS A 22 -8.56 -6.51 1.51
C LYS A 22 -7.73 -5.57 0.64
N PHE A 23 -6.73 -6.12 -0.04
CA PHE A 23 -5.90 -5.37 -0.97
C PHE A 23 -6.12 -5.86 -2.40
N ASN A 24 -6.28 -4.92 -3.33
CA ASN A 24 -6.44 -5.20 -4.76
C ASN A 24 -5.52 -4.30 -5.59
N LEU A 25 -4.90 -4.88 -6.60
CA LEU A 25 -4.13 -4.17 -7.62
C LEU A 25 -4.94 -4.08 -8.91
N ALA A 26 -4.98 -2.90 -9.52
CA ALA A 26 -5.72 -2.69 -10.77
C ALA A 26 -5.11 -3.51 -11.94
N LYS A 27 -3.78 -3.65 -11.99
CA LYS A 27 -3.06 -4.42 -13.01
C LYS A 27 -3.32 -5.92 -12.92
N TYR A 28 -3.55 -6.45 -11.72
CA TYR A 28 -3.73 -7.88 -11.46
C TYR A 28 -5.08 -8.14 -10.76
N PRO A 29 -6.23 -7.85 -11.43
CA PRO A 29 -7.55 -7.95 -10.78
C PRO A 29 -7.97 -9.39 -10.46
N LYS A 30 -7.32 -10.38 -11.07
CA LYS A 30 -7.58 -11.81 -10.85
C LYS A 30 -6.74 -12.39 -9.71
N VAL A 31 -5.70 -11.69 -9.29
CA VAL A 31 -4.83 -12.12 -8.21
C VAL A 31 -5.43 -11.64 -6.89
N ASP A 32 -5.98 -12.56 -6.13
CA ASP A 32 -6.42 -12.27 -4.77
C ASP A 32 -5.21 -12.42 -3.83
N PHE A 33 -4.79 -11.31 -3.29
CA PHE A 33 -3.75 -11.34 -2.27
C PHE A 33 -4.39 -11.74 -0.94
N PHE A 34 -4.14 -12.95 -0.48
CA PHE A 34 -4.49 -13.41 0.85
C PHE A 34 -3.71 -12.60 1.89
N SER A 35 -4.14 -11.34 2.05
CA SER A 35 -3.45 -10.35 2.85
C SER A 35 -3.52 -10.75 4.34
N ASN A 36 -2.37 -10.98 4.93
CA ASN A 36 -2.22 -11.29 6.34
C ASN A 36 -2.02 -10.01 7.17
N SER A 37 -1.25 -9.07 6.67
CA SER A 37 -1.00 -7.77 7.30
C SER A 37 -0.79 -6.69 6.26
N ALA A 38 -1.28 -5.49 6.54
CA ALA A 38 -1.05 -4.29 5.72
C ALA A 38 -0.80 -3.11 6.65
N ILE A 39 0.18 -2.30 6.32
CA ILE A 39 0.55 -1.12 7.10
C ILE A 39 0.24 0.11 6.26
N ILE A 40 -0.70 0.95 6.73
CA ILE A 40 -0.93 2.27 6.11
C ILE A 40 0.31 3.12 6.37
N PRO A 41 0.91 3.70 5.32
CA PRO A 41 2.17 4.42 5.44
C PRO A 41 2.08 5.65 6.33
N GLN A 42 3.19 5.93 7.00
CA GLN A 42 3.35 7.13 7.82
C GLN A 42 3.44 8.36 6.93
N LEU A 43 2.83 9.45 7.40
CA LEU A 43 3.00 10.80 6.86
C LEU A 43 3.96 11.59 7.74
N THR A 44 4.94 12.24 7.14
CA THR A 44 5.89 13.09 7.85
C THR A 44 5.96 14.45 7.18
N LEU A 45 5.67 15.49 7.95
CA LEU A 45 5.86 16.87 7.52
C LEU A 45 7.25 17.32 7.92
N ALA A 46 7.99 17.87 6.96
CA ALA A 46 9.28 18.49 7.25
C ALA A 46 9.08 19.72 8.16
N THR A 47 10.04 19.98 9.04
CA THR A 47 10.07 21.17 9.88
C THR A 47 11.25 22.06 9.46
N ALA A 48 11.05 23.36 9.54
CA ALA A 48 12.12 24.36 9.41
C ALA A 48 12.41 24.96 10.77
N ILE A 49 13.68 25.24 11.06
CA ILE A 49 14.09 25.85 12.32
C ILE A 49 14.18 27.35 12.10
N GLN A 50 13.44 28.11 12.91
CA GLN A 50 13.57 29.55 13.01
C GLN A 50 14.44 29.88 14.22
N PRO A 51 15.68 30.31 14.03
CA PRO A 51 16.55 30.66 15.15
C PRO A 51 16.06 31.96 15.81
N THR A 52 15.95 31.94 17.14
CA THR A 52 15.73 33.13 17.94
C THR A 52 16.84 33.27 18.97
N TYR A 53 16.94 34.45 19.59
CA TYR A 53 18.01 34.75 20.55
C TYR A 53 18.02 33.82 21.78
N LEU A 54 16.87 33.32 22.19
CA LEU A 54 16.73 32.51 23.43
C LEU A 54 16.54 31.02 23.13
N LYS A 55 15.90 30.66 22.01
CA LYS A 55 15.58 29.28 21.66
C LYS A 55 15.25 29.17 20.18
N ASP A 56 15.66 28.07 19.59
CA ASP A 56 15.20 27.72 18.25
C ASP A 56 13.73 27.31 18.29
N ILE A 57 12.95 27.80 17.32
CA ILE A 57 11.52 27.55 17.20
C ILE A 57 11.31 26.72 15.94
N ASP A 58 10.68 25.54 16.10
CA ASP A 58 10.27 24.71 14.98
C ASP A 58 9.02 25.32 14.33
N VAL A 59 9.10 25.54 13.01
CA VAL A 59 7.96 25.97 12.20
C VAL A 59 7.63 24.89 11.17
N PRO A 60 6.35 24.72 10.78
CA PRO A 60 5.97 23.76 9.77
C PRO A 60 6.69 24.03 8.44
N GLY A 61 7.30 23.01 7.87
CA GLY A 61 7.88 23.06 6.54
C GLY A 61 6.82 22.81 5.45
N GLU A 62 7.26 22.92 4.19
CA GLU A 62 6.37 22.82 3.01
C GLU A 62 6.33 21.42 2.39
N LYS A 63 7.22 20.51 2.81
CA LYS A 63 7.36 19.19 2.18
C LYS A 63 6.75 18.10 3.05
N LEU A 64 5.82 17.35 2.45
CA LEU A 64 5.26 16.14 3.00
C LEU A 64 5.97 14.93 2.40
N SER A 65 6.41 13.99 3.23
CA SER A 65 6.98 12.73 2.81
C SER A 65 6.09 11.56 3.22
N PHE A 66 6.02 10.56 2.36
CA PHE A 66 5.24 9.34 2.54
C PHE A 66 6.19 8.17 2.80
N GLY A 67 5.87 7.34 3.77
CA GLY A 67 6.56 6.07 4.01
C GLY A 67 6.21 5.02 2.94
N ASP A 68 6.90 3.89 2.97
CA ASP A 68 6.61 2.78 2.05
C ASP A 68 5.35 2.03 2.51
N PHE A 69 4.55 1.55 1.56
CA PHE A 69 3.42 0.69 1.83
C PHE A 69 3.91 -0.77 1.88
N THR A 70 3.75 -1.40 3.03
CA THR A 70 4.14 -2.81 3.22
C THR A 70 2.91 -3.69 3.31
N LEU A 71 2.90 -4.75 2.50
CA LEU A 71 1.86 -5.76 2.47
C LEU A 71 2.49 -7.13 2.73
N LYS A 72 1.95 -7.85 3.73
CA LYS A 72 2.26 -9.24 3.98
C LYS A 72 1.11 -10.11 3.50
N PHE A 73 1.40 -11.12 2.70
CA PHE A 73 0.40 -12.02 2.13
C PHE A 73 0.83 -13.48 2.20
N LEU A 74 -0.15 -14.37 2.22
CA LEU A 74 0.08 -15.80 2.10
C LEU A 74 0.37 -16.14 0.64
N VAL A 75 1.41 -16.94 0.43
CA VAL A 75 1.75 -17.41 -0.91
C VAL A 75 0.78 -18.53 -1.29
N ASP A 76 0.23 -18.41 -2.49
CA ASP A 76 -0.68 -19.39 -3.06
C ASP A 76 0.06 -20.69 -3.43
N GLU A 77 -0.63 -21.83 -3.42
CA GLU A 77 -0.05 -23.15 -3.76
C GLU A 77 0.59 -23.18 -5.15
N ASN A 78 0.01 -22.45 -6.10
CA ASN A 78 0.54 -22.31 -7.47
C ASN A 78 1.57 -21.16 -7.59
N MET A 79 1.83 -20.44 -6.51
CA MET A 79 2.71 -19.25 -6.48
C MET A 79 2.27 -18.12 -7.43
N GLU A 80 1.02 -18.11 -7.91
CA GLU A 80 0.56 -17.10 -8.89
C GLU A 80 0.67 -15.68 -8.36
N ASN A 81 0.31 -15.47 -7.08
CA ASN A 81 0.38 -14.16 -6.46
C ASN A 81 1.83 -13.69 -6.22
N TYR A 82 2.74 -14.60 -5.87
CA TYR A 82 4.16 -14.30 -5.70
C TYR A 82 4.80 -13.99 -7.06
N MET A 83 4.54 -14.83 -8.08
CA MET A 83 5.07 -14.64 -9.42
C MET A 83 4.58 -13.36 -10.07
N ALA A 84 3.34 -12.95 -9.83
CA ALA A 84 2.82 -11.68 -10.34
C ALA A 84 3.65 -10.47 -9.87
N ILE A 85 4.09 -10.46 -8.62
CA ILE A 85 4.97 -9.40 -8.07
C ILE A 85 6.40 -9.57 -8.58
N TYR A 86 6.89 -10.82 -8.66
CA TYR A 86 8.22 -11.12 -9.15
C TYR A 86 8.40 -10.67 -10.61
N ASP A 87 7.48 -11.06 -11.49
CA ASP A 87 7.52 -10.68 -12.91
C ASP A 87 7.43 -9.16 -13.08
N TRP A 88 6.65 -8.51 -12.23
CA TRP A 88 6.58 -7.05 -12.24
C TRP A 88 7.93 -6.40 -11.84
N LEU A 89 8.58 -6.91 -10.79
CA LEU A 89 9.91 -6.44 -10.37
C LEU A 89 10.98 -6.70 -11.45
N VAL A 90 10.98 -7.91 -12.03
CA VAL A 90 11.92 -8.28 -13.10
C VAL A 90 11.72 -7.37 -14.32
N GLY A 91 10.49 -7.14 -14.72
CA GLY A 91 10.24 -6.27 -15.86
C GLY A 91 10.57 -4.80 -15.61
N LEU A 92 10.47 -4.31 -14.37
CA LEU A 92 10.95 -2.97 -14.02
C LEU A 92 12.48 -2.88 -14.01
N GLY A 93 13.15 -3.95 -13.53
CA GLY A 93 14.61 -4.03 -13.42
C GLY A 93 15.32 -4.54 -14.68
N PHE A 94 14.62 -5.24 -15.57
CA PHE A 94 15.09 -5.88 -16.81
C PHE A 94 16.52 -6.43 -16.72
N PRO A 95 16.77 -7.41 -15.80
CA PRO A 95 18.12 -7.91 -15.51
C PRO A 95 18.77 -8.66 -16.68
N GLU A 96 18.00 -9.33 -17.53
CA GLU A 96 18.51 -10.13 -18.64
C GLU A 96 18.41 -9.40 -19.99
N SER A 97 17.28 -8.79 -20.29
CA SER A 97 17.07 -8.12 -21.57
C SER A 97 16.09 -6.95 -21.51
N THR A 98 16.27 -5.98 -22.40
CA THR A 98 15.33 -4.87 -22.57
C THR A 98 13.93 -5.33 -23.02
N GLN A 99 13.78 -6.58 -23.45
CA GLN A 99 12.50 -7.15 -23.86
C GLN A 99 11.55 -7.31 -22.66
N GLU A 100 12.07 -7.66 -21.48
CA GLU A 100 11.29 -7.81 -20.25
C GLU A 100 10.52 -6.54 -19.89
N PHE A 101 11.16 -5.37 -20.08
CA PHE A 101 10.49 -4.08 -19.90
C PHE A 101 9.41 -3.83 -20.95
N LYS A 102 9.64 -4.26 -22.20
CA LYS A 102 8.63 -4.14 -23.27
C LYS A 102 7.42 -5.03 -23.04
N ASP A 103 7.60 -6.20 -22.44
CA ASP A 103 6.52 -7.14 -22.17
C ASP A 103 5.56 -6.63 -21.07
N ILE A 104 6.06 -5.76 -20.19
CA ILE A 104 5.22 -5.07 -19.18
C ILE A 104 4.50 -3.86 -19.77
N THR A 105 5.17 -3.14 -20.68
CA THR A 105 4.63 -1.96 -21.37
C THR A 105 4.01 -2.36 -22.69
N THR A 106 2.86 -2.98 -22.68
CA THR A 106 2.21 -3.56 -23.84
C THR A 106 1.93 -2.57 -24.97
N ASP A 107 2.36 -2.94 -26.19
CA ASP A 107 1.82 -2.58 -27.51
C ASP A 107 1.77 -1.13 -28.00
N SER A 108 2.37 -0.15 -27.39
CA SER A 108 2.50 1.16 -28.03
C SER A 108 3.86 1.31 -28.71
N ALA A 109 3.89 1.16 -29.99
CA ALA A 109 5.10 1.17 -30.82
C ALA A 109 5.90 2.49 -30.78
N ASP A 110 5.54 3.48 -29.98
CA ASP A 110 6.12 4.80 -30.16
C ASP A 110 6.46 5.65 -28.91
N GLN A 111 6.19 5.21 -27.70
CA GLN A 111 6.71 5.91 -26.51
C GLN A 111 6.80 4.96 -25.32
N ARG A 112 7.95 4.98 -24.62
CA ARG A 112 8.12 4.42 -23.28
C ARG A 112 7.16 5.10 -22.30
N ASP A 113 5.91 4.67 -22.31
CA ASP A 113 4.92 5.21 -21.37
C ASP A 113 5.18 4.55 -20.00
N LEU A 114 6.03 5.21 -19.21
CA LEU A 114 6.33 4.82 -17.83
C LEU A 114 5.06 4.65 -16.99
N LYS A 115 3.93 5.20 -17.45
CA LYS A 115 2.64 5.02 -16.79
C LYS A 115 2.16 3.58 -16.77
N GLU A 116 2.52 2.77 -17.78
CA GLU A 116 2.17 1.34 -17.80
C GLU A 116 3.00 0.53 -16.82
N ALA A 117 4.16 1.03 -16.41
CA ALA A 117 5.00 0.42 -15.40
C ALA A 117 4.41 0.56 -13.97
N PHE A 118 3.54 1.53 -13.76
CA PHE A 118 2.86 1.78 -12.51
C PHE A 118 1.46 1.16 -12.49
N CYS A 119 0.93 1.02 -11.29
CA CYS A 119 -0.40 0.47 -11.08
C CYS A 119 -1.10 1.21 -9.94
N ASP A 120 -2.41 1.33 -10.01
CA ASP A 120 -3.19 1.80 -8.88
C ASP A 120 -3.52 0.65 -7.94
N GLY A 121 -3.32 0.88 -6.64
CA GLY A 121 -3.67 -0.06 -5.58
C GLY A 121 -4.79 0.46 -4.70
N THR A 122 -5.64 -0.44 -4.23
CA THR A 122 -6.72 -0.09 -3.31
C THR A 122 -6.72 -1.02 -2.11
N LEU A 123 -6.51 -0.47 -0.92
CA LEU A 123 -6.71 -1.16 0.35
C LEU A 123 -8.10 -0.83 0.88
N ARG A 124 -8.96 -1.84 0.94
CA ARG A 124 -10.32 -1.73 1.47
C ARG A 124 -10.31 -2.05 2.95
N ILE A 125 -10.85 -1.17 3.76
CA ILE A 125 -10.96 -1.31 5.20
C ILE A 125 -12.37 -1.76 5.53
N LEU A 126 -12.50 -2.85 6.27
CA LEU A 126 -13.76 -3.46 6.65
C LEU A 126 -14.03 -3.24 8.15
N ASN A 127 -15.28 -3.14 8.51
CA ASN A 127 -15.71 -3.13 9.91
C ASN A 127 -15.78 -4.54 10.50
N SER A 128 -16.15 -4.64 11.77
CA SER A 128 -16.35 -5.93 12.48
C SER A 128 -17.37 -6.85 11.83
N ASN A 129 -18.27 -6.31 11.00
CA ASN A 129 -19.28 -7.06 10.25
C ASN A 129 -18.83 -7.37 8.81
N LEU A 130 -17.53 -7.20 8.50
CA LEU A 130 -16.91 -7.40 7.18
C LEU A 130 -17.52 -6.53 6.07
N ARG A 131 -18.13 -5.40 6.44
CA ARG A 131 -18.62 -4.41 5.49
C ARG A 131 -17.56 -3.33 5.28
N GLU A 132 -17.39 -2.94 4.04
CA GLU A 132 -16.48 -1.86 3.65
C GLU A 132 -16.93 -0.52 4.25
N ILE A 133 -15.99 0.19 4.88
CA ILE A 133 -16.22 1.50 5.48
C ILE A 133 -15.36 2.58 4.85
N ALA A 134 -14.15 2.24 4.41
CA ALA A 134 -13.22 3.16 3.80
C ALA A 134 -12.30 2.44 2.81
N LYS A 135 -11.75 3.21 1.88
CA LYS A 135 -10.74 2.76 0.92
C LYS A 135 -9.53 3.67 1.00
N VAL A 136 -8.35 3.07 1.02
CA VAL A 136 -7.10 3.78 0.79
C VAL A 136 -6.69 3.52 -0.66
N LYS A 137 -6.70 4.55 -1.49
CA LYS A 137 -6.30 4.48 -2.89
C LYS A 137 -4.87 4.99 -3.03
N PHE A 138 -4.00 4.14 -3.55
CA PHE A 138 -2.63 4.47 -3.87
C PHE A 138 -2.52 4.74 -5.38
N GLN A 139 -1.86 5.83 -5.74
CA GLN A 139 -1.63 6.21 -7.13
C GLN A 139 -0.18 5.92 -7.52
N ASP A 140 0.02 5.42 -8.74
CA ASP A 140 1.32 5.12 -9.31
C ASP A 140 2.16 4.19 -8.40
N LEU A 141 1.54 3.13 -7.91
CA LEU A 141 2.16 2.16 -7.03
C LEU A 141 3.04 1.21 -7.84
N PHE A 142 4.24 0.90 -7.31
CA PHE A 142 5.15 -0.08 -7.88
C PHE A 142 5.92 -0.80 -6.78
N PRO A 143 6.26 -2.09 -6.95
CA PRO A 143 7.02 -2.85 -5.98
C PRO A 143 8.49 -2.44 -5.99
N VAL A 144 9.10 -2.46 -4.80
CA VAL A 144 10.53 -2.14 -4.60
C VAL A 144 11.28 -3.32 -4.04
N SER A 145 10.61 -4.12 -3.22
CA SER A 145 11.22 -5.31 -2.62
C SER A 145 10.19 -6.41 -2.45
N LEU A 146 10.66 -7.64 -2.56
CA LEU A 146 9.90 -8.87 -2.29
C LEU A 146 10.80 -9.77 -1.45
N THR A 147 10.27 -10.34 -0.36
CA THR A 147 11.03 -11.22 0.51
C THR A 147 11.28 -12.57 -0.14
N SER A 148 12.39 -13.22 0.26
CA SER A 148 12.70 -14.60 -0.12
C SER A 148 11.71 -15.58 0.51
N LEU A 149 11.53 -16.72 -0.15
CA LEU A 149 10.84 -17.88 0.40
C LEU A 149 11.90 -18.88 0.86
N ASP A 150 11.87 -19.27 2.13
CA ASP A 150 12.83 -20.18 2.72
C ASP A 150 12.22 -21.58 2.86
N PHE A 151 12.80 -22.56 2.15
CA PHE A 151 12.32 -23.94 2.14
C PHE A 151 13.19 -24.78 3.06
N ASP A 152 12.60 -25.30 4.13
CA ASP A 152 13.27 -26.22 5.06
C ASP A 152 12.50 -27.56 5.13
N ALA A 153 13.08 -28.58 4.52
CA ALA A 153 12.51 -29.93 4.51
C ALA A 153 12.69 -30.69 5.86
N THR A 154 13.41 -30.11 6.81
CA THR A 154 13.61 -30.70 8.13
C THR A 154 12.52 -30.29 9.12
N ASN A 155 11.71 -29.31 8.79
CA ASN A 155 10.60 -28.86 9.62
C ASN A 155 9.48 -29.92 9.62
N SER A 156 9.03 -30.31 10.82
CA SER A 156 7.97 -31.30 11.00
C SER A 156 6.56 -30.70 11.01
N ASP A 157 6.47 -29.38 11.15
CA ASP A 157 5.19 -28.67 11.21
C ASP A 157 4.86 -28.09 9.84
N ILE A 158 3.57 -28.17 9.48
CA ILE A 158 3.07 -27.58 8.24
C ILE A 158 2.89 -26.09 8.46
N GLU A 159 3.79 -25.29 7.92
CA GLU A 159 3.70 -23.83 7.90
C GLU A 159 3.39 -23.35 6.48
N TYR A 160 2.54 -22.33 6.39
CA TYR A 160 2.24 -21.68 5.12
C TYR A 160 3.24 -20.55 4.86
N PHE A 161 3.72 -20.46 3.62
CA PHE A 161 4.61 -19.38 3.24
C PHE A 161 3.91 -18.03 3.27
N THR A 162 4.59 -17.07 3.88
CA THR A 162 4.20 -15.66 3.83
C THR A 162 5.30 -14.88 3.14
N ALA A 163 4.91 -13.96 2.26
CA ALA A 163 5.82 -13.02 1.61
C ALA A 163 5.46 -11.59 2.01
N ASP A 164 6.48 -10.77 2.19
CA ASP A 164 6.34 -9.34 2.40
C ASP A 164 6.77 -8.60 1.13
N VAL A 165 5.94 -7.67 0.69
CA VAL A 165 6.26 -6.79 -0.42
C VAL A 165 6.20 -5.33 0.05
N ALA A 166 7.21 -4.55 -0.31
CA ALA A 166 7.19 -3.12 -0.10
C ALA A 166 6.93 -2.42 -1.43
N PHE A 167 6.00 -1.49 -1.40
CA PHE A 167 5.62 -0.66 -2.53
C PHE A 167 5.96 0.80 -2.27
N LYS A 168 6.40 1.49 -3.32
CA LYS A 168 6.41 2.95 -3.39
C LYS A 168 5.25 3.44 -4.25
N TYR A 169 4.85 4.67 -4.04
CA TYR A 169 3.69 5.27 -4.71
C TYR A 169 3.86 6.80 -4.68
N THR A 170 3.13 7.51 -5.52
CA THR A 170 3.17 8.98 -5.58
C THR A 170 2.39 9.61 -4.44
N VAL A 171 1.15 9.19 -4.23
CA VAL A 171 0.25 9.70 -3.19
C VAL A 171 -0.78 8.67 -2.82
N TYR A 172 -1.27 8.70 -1.58
CA TYR A 172 -2.47 7.96 -1.21
C TYR A 172 -3.57 8.88 -0.70
N ASN A 173 -4.81 8.48 -0.94
CA ASN A 173 -6.00 9.17 -0.46
C ASN A 173 -6.91 8.20 0.27
N ILE A 174 -7.47 8.65 1.39
CA ILE A 174 -8.47 7.89 2.14
C ILE A 174 -9.83 8.42 1.73
N VAL A 175 -10.66 7.53 1.19
CA VAL A 175 -11.98 7.86 0.67
C VAL A 175 -13.06 6.98 1.29
N ASP A 176 -14.27 7.48 1.31
CA ASP A 176 -15.46 6.71 1.68
C ASP A 176 -15.78 5.61 0.64
N THR A 177 -16.75 4.77 0.95
CA THR A 177 -17.28 3.72 0.07
C THR A 177 -17.76 4.25 -1.29
N LYS A 178 -18.22 5.50 -1.33
CA LYS A 178 -18.67 6.21 -2.54
C LYS A 178 -17.53 6.83 -3.34
N GLY A 179 -16.33 6.97 -2.75
CA GLY A 179 -15.18 7.59 -3.37
C GLY A 179 -14.99 9.06 -3.02
N ASP A 180 -15.79 9.60 -2.11
CA ASP A 180 -15.64 10.96 -1.59
C ASP A 180 -14.55 10.99 -0.52
N PRO A 181 -13.79 12.09 -0.34
CA PRO A 181 -12.82 12.24 0.74
C PRO A 181 -13.49 12.09 2.10
N LEU A 182 -12.85 11.36 3.01
CA LEU A 182 -13.31 11.17 4.40
C LEU A 182 -13.02 12.40 5.24
#